data_951a1689ceac376fb1e5db97ee33a926
#
_entry.id   951a1689ceac376fb1e5db97ee33a926
#
_cell.length_a   1.000
_cell.length_b   1.000
_cell.length_c   1.000
_cell.angle_alpha   90.00
_cell.angle_beta   90.00
_cell.angle_gamma   90.00
#
_symmetry.space_group_name_H-M   'P 1'
#
loop_
_entity.id
_entity.type
_entity.pdbx_description
1 polymer ?
#
loop_
_entity_poly.entity_id
_entity_poly.type
_entity_poly.pdbx_seq_one_letter_code
_entity_poly.pdbx_strand_id
1 'polypeptide(L)'
;MTTLTDLRLAESEAQRPSAVTPRQLRNSAAARRARYALLKLTLGLICALVVIIPVALAQWLPLPDPTETDLSQSMLPPMTEGHLFGTDKNGRDVLSRVLFGGQTSLMIGLLAITVSGVIGVVAGAVAGYFGGTIDTVISRILEAQLAIPLLLLLLLVVALFGPSIPVITAVIALALWPEPARITRALVIVEREKPYIAAARVLGLGRVMVILKHVLPNVVQQASIVVFLLLAQAVLLESSLAFLGAGVQRPYPTWGGIIADGQGQIVLGGWWLVTIPGLIIAMLVVGVNLTGEGLRDRTRKAKVAS
;
A
#
# COMPACT_ATOMS: atom_id res chain seq x y z
N MET A 1 71.19 -8.45 25.46
CA MET A 1 70.32 -8.40 26.66
C MET A 1 68.96 -7.82 26.25
N THR A 2 68.01 -8.66 25.82
CA THR A 2 66.64 -8.23 25.49
C THR A 2 65.95 -7.96 26.83
N THR A 3 65.54 -6.74 27.07
CA THR A 3 64.96 -6.35 28.35
C THR A 3 63.53 -6.88 28.47
N LEU A 4 63.10 -7.24 29.69
CA LEU A 4 61.73 -7.71 30.03
C LEU A 4 60.64 -6.71 29.52
N THR A 5 61.03 -5.48 29.27
CA THR A 5 60.20 -4.42 28.74
C THR A 5 59.87 -4.65 27.26
N ASP A 6 60.83 -5.15 26.46
CA ASP A 6 60.61 -5.43 25.02
C ASP A 6 59.67 -6.62 24.82
N LEU A 7 59.73 -7.63 25.71
CA LEU A 7 58.79 -8.78 25.69
C LEU A 7 57.35 -8.36 26.04
N ARG A 8 57.18 -7.47 27.03
CA ARG A 8 55.85 -6.97 27.39
C ARG A 8 55.22 -6.08 26.31
N LEU A 9 56.06 -5.32 25.60
CA LEU A 9 55.56 -4.51 24.46
C LEU A 9 55.16 -5.40 23.29
N ALA A 10 55.90 -6.45 22.99
CA ALA A 10 55.54 -7.42 21.96
C ALA A 10 54.26 -8.22 22.30
N GLU A 11 54.07 -8.60 23.57
CA GLU A 11 52.82 -9.24 24.04
C GLU A 11 51.64 -8.27 23.98
N SER A 12 51.82 -6.99 24.31
CA SER A 12 50.80 -5.95 24.22
C SER A 12 50.40 -5.66 22.77
N GLU A 13 51.33 -5.70 21.84
CA GLU A 13 51.02 -5.56 20.40
C GLU A 13 50.33 -6.78 19.81
N ALA A 14 50.66 -7.98 20.27
CA ALA A 14 50.02 -9.22 19.87
C ALA A 14 48.55 -9.33 20.38
N GLN A 15 48.22 -8.63 21.48
CA GLN A 15 46.87 -8.59 22.05
C GLN A 15 45.98 -7.47 21.52
N ARG A 16 46.45 -6.61 20.61
CA ARG A 16 45.59 -5.63 19.97
C ARG A 16 44.52 -6.36 19.15
N PRO A 17 43.21 -6.16 19.47
CA PRO A 17 42.17 -6.77 18.67
C PRO A 17 42.37 -6.31 17.23
N SER A 18 42.41 -7.27 16.32
CA SER A 18 42.61 -7.03 14.89
C SER A 18 41.62 -5.94 14.43
N ALA A 19 42.12 -4.80 14.00
CA ALA A 19 41.29 -3.67 13.55
C ALA A 19 40.38 -4.18 12.43
N VAL A 20 39.08 -4.15 12.69
CA VAL A 20 38.06 -4.58 11.72
C VAL A 20 38.21 -3.72 10.48
N THR A 21 38.55 -4.33 9.35
CA THR A 21 38.80 -3.59 8.12
C THR A 21 37.51 -2.90 7.64
N PRO A 22 37.62 -1.71 7.02
CA PRO A 22 36.46 -0.99 6.46
C PRO A 22 35.62 -1.88 5.53
N ARG A 23 36.24 -2.85 4.85
CA ARG A 23 35.57 -3.85 4.00
C ARG A 23 34.72 -4.83 4.81
N GLN A 24 35.21 -5.28 5.97
CA GLN A 24 34.44 -6.18 6.87
C GLN A 24 33.24 -5.46 7.49
N LEU A 25 33.40 -4.19 7.91
CA LEU A 25 32.30 -3.37 8.41
C LEU A 25 31.24 -3.13 7.33
N ARG A 26 31.66 -2.86 6.09
CA ARG A 26 30.75 -2.70 4.95
C ARG A 26 29.98 -3.98 4.64
N ASN A 27 30.65 -5.14 4.68
CA ASN A 27 30.02 -6.42 4.42
C ASN A 27 29.03 -6.83 5.53
N SER A 28 29.38 -6.60 6.80
CA SER A 28 28.48 -6.88 7.93
C SER A 28 27.25 -5.96 7.94
N ALA A 29 27.42 -4.69 7.58
CA ALA A 29 26.31 -3.75 7.44
C ALA A 29 25.39 -4.12 6.24
N ALA A 30 25.95 -4.57 5.13
CA ALA A 30 25.20 -5.03 3.97
C ALA A 30 24.42 -6.32 4.26
N ALA A 31 25.02 -7.26 5.00
CA ALA A 31 24.36 -8.49 5.45
C ALA A 31 23.19 -8.21 6.42
N ARG A 32 23.38 -7.31 7.39
CA ARG A 32 22.32 -6.87 8.31
C ARG A 32 21.16 -6.24 7.55
N ARG A 33 21.42 -5.29 6.66
CA ARG A 33 20.37 -4.67 5.82
C ARG A 33 19.62 -5.69 4.97
N ALA A 34 20.31 -6.76 4.49
CA ALA A 34 19.66 -7.84 3.75
C ALA A 34 18.69 -8.64 4.62
N ARG A 35 19.08 -8.98 5.84
CA ARG A 35 18.23 -9.69 6.80
C ARG A 35 17.01 -8.85 7.19
N TYR A 36 17.19 -7.56 7.46
CA TYR A 36 16.06 -6.66 7.77
C TYR A 36 15.08 -6.52 6.59
N ALA A 37 15.57 -6.40 5.35
CA ALA A 37 14.71 -6.35 4.17
C ALA A 37 13.92 -7.66 3.98
N LEU A 38 14.53 -8.81 4.24
CA LEU A 38 13.87 -10.12 4.25
C LEU A 38 12.83 -10.21 5.36
N LEU A 39 13.20 -9.80 6.58
CA LEU A 39 12.29 -9.84 7.73
C LEU A 39 11.05 -8.96 7.49
N LYS A 40 11.23 -7.73 6.99
CA LYS A 40 10.11 -6.85 6.60
C LYS A 40 9.22 -7.53 5.57
N LEU A 41 9.79 -8.10 4.52
CA LEU A 41 9.05 -8.76 3.46
C LEU A 41 8.26 -9.96 3.99
N THR A 42 8.88 -10.83 4.79
CA THR A 42 8.20 -12.02 5.33
C THR A 42 7.10 -11.66 6.33
N LEU A 43 7.37 -10.75 7.28
CA LEU A 43 6.37 -10.29 8.22
C LEU A 43 5.23 -9.57 7.51
N GLY A 44 5.54 -8.70 6.53
CA GLY A 44 4.55 -8.01 5.74
C GLY A 44 3.65 -8.96 4.97
N LEU A 45 4.23 -9.95 4.30
CA LEU A 45 3.47 -10.98 3.58
C LEU A 45 2.59 -11.81 4.53
N ILE A 46 3.11 -12.21 5.69
CA ILE A 46 2.31 -12.96 6.67
C ILE A 46 1.11 -12.13 7.12
N CYS A 47 1.33 -10.87 7.53
CA CYS A 47 0.24 -9.99 7.95
C CYS A 47 -0.81 -9.77 6.83
N ALA A 48 -0.37 -9.54 5.59
CA ALA A 48 -1.28 -9.36 4.47
C ALA A 48 -2.04 -10.64 4.14
N LEU A 49 -1.38 -11.80 4.10
CA LEU A 49 -2.00 -13.08 3.77
C LEU A 49 -2.98 -13.55 4.83
N VAL A 50 -2.72 -13.31 6.11
CA VAL A 50 -3.66 -13.61 7.22
C VAL A 50 -4.99 -12.89 7.04
N VAL A 51 -4.97 -11.70 6.43
CA VAL A 51 -6.20 -10.94 6.11
C VAL A 51 -6.77 -11.37 4.77
N ILE A 52 -5.95 -11.42 3.72
CA ILE A 52 -6.41 -11.61 2.33
C ILE A 52 -6.95 -13.03 2.11
N ILE A 53 -6.32 -14.06 2.68
CA ILE A 53 -6.72 -15.46 2.43
C ILE A 53 -8.13 -15.73 2.96
N PRO A 54 -8.50 -15.46 4.23
CA PRO A 54 -9.87 -15.67 4.70
C PRO A 54 -10.91 -14.85 3.94
N VAL A 55 -10.57 -13.60 3.59
CA VAL A 55 -11.44 -12.73 2.77
C VAL A 55 -11.67 -13.33 1.39
N ALA A 56 -10.64 -13.80 0.71
CA ALA A 56 -10.76 -14.41 -0.61
C ALA A 56 -11.55 -15.72 -0.58
N LEU A 57 -11.44 -16.48 0.49
CA LEU A 57 -12.12 -17.77 0.67
C LEU A 57 -13.52 -17.64 1.27
N ALA A 58 -14.00 -16.45 1.62
CA ALA A 58 -15.25 -16.23 2.35
C ALA A 58 -16.46 -16.95 1.71
N GLN A 59 -16.54 -16.97 0.38
CA GLN A 59 -17.65 -17.62 -0.35
C GLN A 59 -17.63 -19.15 -0.30
N TRP A 60 -16.51 -19.77 0.11
CA TRP A 60 -16.40 -21.24 0.27
C TRP A 60 -16.50 -21.68 1.73
N LEU A 61 -16.53 -20.74 2.66
CA LEU A 61 -16.71 -21.02 4.09
C LEU A 61 -18.19 -21.18 4.40
N PRO A 62 -18.57 -22.07 5.33
CA PRO A 62 -19.97 -22.23 5.78
C PRO A 62 -20.35 -21.06 6.71
N LEU A 63 -20.52 -19.87 6.14
CA LEU A 63 -20.85 -18.64 6.87
C LEU A 63 -22.32 -18.27 6.66
N PRO A 64 -22.99 -17.67 7.65
CA PRO A 64 -24.30 -17.08 7.47
C PRO A 64 -24.27 -15.98 6.39
N ASP A 65 -25.42 -15.69 5.77
CA ASP A 65 -25.54 -14.57 4.85
C ASP A 65 -25.20 -13.24 5.59
N PRO A 66 -24.24 -12.45 5.10
CA PRO A 66 -23.81 -11.20 5.75
C PRO A 66 -24.92 -10.13 5.81
N THR A 67 -26.04 -10.35 5.08
CA THR A 67 -27.20 -9.43 5.00
C THR A 67 -28.40 -9.93 5.79
N GLU A 68 -28.43 -11.20 6.18
CA GLU A 68 -29.50 -11.79 6.95
C GLU A 68 -29.65 -11.13 8.32
N THR A 69 -30.87 -10.72 8.65
CA THR A 69 -31.18 -9.97 9.87
C THR A 69 -32.02 -10.81 10.81
N ASP A 70 -31.52 -11.01 12.04
CA ASP A 70 -32.26 -11.67 13.12
C ASP A 70 -32.22 -10.81 14.40
N LEU A 71 -33.26 -10.03 14.61
CA LEU A 71 -33.33 -9.12 15.76
C LEU A 71 -33.33 -9.84 17.11
N SER A 72 -33.68 -11.14 17.15
CA SER A 72 -33.62 -11.94 18.38
C SER A 72 -32.20 -12.18 18.85
N GLN A 73 -31.24 -12.09 17.92
CA GLN A 73 -29.79 -12.27 18.15
C GLN A 73 -29.03 -10.92 18.12
N SER A 74 -29.74 -9.81 18.34
CA SER A 74 -29.14 -8.48 18.31
C SER A 74 -28.09 -8.29 19.39
N MET A 75 -26.90 -7.73 19.02
CA MET A 75 -25.82 -7.34 19.94
C MET A 75 -25.25 -8.49 20.80
N LEU A 76 -25.25 -9.72 20.29
CA LEU A 76 -24.57 -10.84 20.97
C LEU A 76 -23.05 -10.58 21.01
N PRO A 77 -22.39 -10.80 22.16
CA PRO A 77 -20.95 -10.58 22.29
C PRO A 77 -20.15 -11.63 21.48
N PRO A 78 -18.88 -11.35 21.18
CA PRO A 78 -17.98 -12.34 20.58
C PRO A 78 -17.91 -13.63 21.40
N MET A 79 -17.64 -14.78 20.73
CA MET A 79 -17.58 -16.12 21.30
C MET A 79 -18.95 -16.68 21.78
N THR A 80 -20.06 -16.08 21.36
CA THR A 80 -21.39 -16.68 21.52
C THR A 80 -21.55 -17.84 20.55
N GLU A 81 -22.28 -18.89 20.94
CA GLU A 81 -22.55 -20.07 20.11
C GLU A 81 -23.13 -19.65 18.75
N GLY A 82 -22.50 -20.09 17.65
CA GLY A 82 -22.82 -19.71 16.30
C GLY A 82 -22.21 -18.38 15.81
N HIS A 83 -21.67 -17.53 16.69
CA HIS A 83 -21.19 -16.18 16.35
C HIS A 83 -19.80 -15.88 16.92
N LEU A 84 -18.75 -16.30 16.23
CA LEU A 84 -17.34 -16.16 16.69
C LEU A 84 -16.98 -14.70 17.01
N PHE A 85 -17.40 -13.75 16.16
CA PHE A 85 -17.16 -12.32 16.36
C PHE A 85 -18.38 -11.56 16.87
N GLY A 86 -19.41 -12.29 17.33
CA GLY A 86 -20.67 -11.73 17.79
C GLY A 86 -21.57 -11.25 16.66
N THR A 87 -22.62 -10.50 17.02
CA THR A 87 -23.59 -9.94 16.08
C THR A 87 -23.66 -8.41 16.17
N ASP A 88 -24.22 -7.79 15.14
CA ASP A 88 -24.46 -6.36 15.14
C ASP A 88 -25.87 -6.01 15.70
N LYS A 89 -26.21 -4.72 15.66
CA LYS A 89 -27.52 -4.22 16.15
C LYS A 89 -28.75 -4.81 15.42
N ASN A 90 -28.54 -5.38 14.23
CA ASN A 90 -29.58 -6.02 13.44
C ASN A 90 -29.52 -7.57 13.57
N GLY A 91 -28.67 -8.11 14.45
CA GLY A 91 -28.45 -9.53 14.63
C GLY A 91 -27.67 -10.21 13.50
N ARG A 92 -27.00 -9.45 12.64
CA ARG A 92 -26.18 -9.98 11.55
C ARG A 92 -24.84 -10.46 12.07
N ASP A 93 -24.34 -11.61 11.57
CA ASP A 93 -23.05 -12.18 11.98
C ASP A 93 -21.87 -11.28 11.58
N VAL A 94 -21.06 -10.88 12.56
CA VAL A 94 -19.94 -9.95 12.34
C VAL A 94 -18.80 -10.61 11.58
N LEU A 95 -18.51 -11.92 11.80
CA LEU A 95 -17.45 -12.62 11.07
C LEU A 95 -17.77 -12.66 9.57
N SER A 96 -19.00 -13.06 9.23
CA SER A 96 -19.48 -13.07 7.85
C SER A 96 -19.38 -11.67 7.22
N ARG A 97 -19.88 -10.64 7.90
CA ARG A 97 -19.81 -9.26 7.43
C ARG A 97 -18.37 -8.76 7.23
N VAL A 98 -17.47 -9.12 8.11
CA VAL A 98 -16.05 -8.73 8.02
C VAL A 98 -15.37 -9.40 6.82
N LEU A 99 -15.64 -10.67 6.56
CA LEU A 99 -15.02 -11.39 5.44
C LEU A 99 -15.61 -10.94 4.09
N PHE A 100 -16.94 -10.89 3.94
CA PHE A 100 -17.56 -10.38 2.71
C PHE A 100 -17.36 -8.88 2.51
N GLY A 101 -17.37 -8.10 3.59
CA GLY A 101 -17.02 -6.68 3.55
C GLY A 101 -15.59 -6.43 3.14
N GLY A 102 -14.69 -7.33 3.52
CA GLY A 102 -13.30 -7.33 3.06
C GLY A 102 -13.18 -7.53 1.55
N GLN A 103 -13.99 -8.41 0.94
CA GLN A 103 -14.02 -8.58 -0.52
C GLN A 103 -14.40 -7.26 -1.21
N THR A 104 -15.43 -6.58 -0.71
CA THR A 104 -15.88 -5.29 -1.28
C THR A 104 -14.79 -4.21 -1.10
N SER A 105 -14.24 -4.05 0.12
CA SER A 105 -13.20 -3.04 0.40
C SER A 105 -11.92 -3.29 -0.39
N LEU A 106 -11.45 -4.54 -0.49
CA LEU A 106 -10.27 -4.89 -1.30
C LEU A 106 -10.53 -4.72 -2.79
N MET A 107 -11.71 -5.06 -3.30
CA MET A 107 -12.06 -4.86 -4.70
C MET A 107 -12.03 -3.37 -5.06
N ILE A 108 -12.65 -2.51 -4.25
CA ILE A 108 -12.60 -1.05 -4.43
C ILE A 108 -11.15 -0.56 -4.42
N GLY A 109 -10.37 -0.97 -3.41
CA GLY A 109 -8.97 -0.59 -3.27
C GLY A 109 -8.12 -1.02 -4.47
N LEU A 110 -8.21 -2.28 -4.91
CA LEU A 110 -7.46 -2.82 -6.04
C LEU A 110 -7.83 -2.14 -7.36
N LEU A 111 -9.11 -1.93 -7.62
CA LEU A 111 -9.56 -1.21 -8.82
C LEU A 111 -9.07 0.24 -8.79
N ALA A 112 -9.20 0.93 -7.65
CA ALA A 112 -8.76 2.32 -7.51
C ALA A 112 -7.25 2.47 -7.74
N ILE A 113 -6.40 1.62 -7.14
CA ILE A 113 -4.94 1.70 -7.35
C ILE A 113 -4.54 1.29 -8.77
N THR A 114 -5.26 0.38 -9.41
CA THR A 114 -5.00 0.00 -10.79
C THR A 114 -5.26 1.18 -11.73
N VAL A 115 -6.41 1.83 -11.61
CA VAL A 115 -6.77 3.00 -12.41
C VAL A 115 -5.82 4.17 -12.11
N SER A 116 -5.57 4.48 -10.83
CA SER A 116 -4.65 5.55 -10.43
C SER A 116 -3.21 5.29 -10.90
N GLY A 117 -2.77 4.03 -10.82
CA GLY A 117 -1.46 3.60 -11.30
C GLY A 117 -1.30 3.79 -12.80
N VAL A 118 -2.30 3.36 -13.59
CA VAL A 118 -2.28 3.54 -15.06
C VAL A 118 -2.26 5.04 -15.41
N ILE A 119 -3.18 5.84 -14.85
CA ILE A 119 -3.24 7.29 -15.12
C ILE A 119 -1.93 7.96 -14.70
N GLY A 120 -1.44 7.67 -13.48
CA GLY A 120 -0.24 8.28 -12.93
C GLY A 120 1.03 7.90 -13.71
N VAL A 121 1.20 6.61 -14.05
CA VAL A 121 2.35 6.16 -14.83
C VAL A 121 2.35 6.76 -16.23
N VAL A 122 1.20 6.80 -16.90
CA VAL A 122 1.10 7.42 -18.24
C VAL A 122 1.37 8.91 -18.17
N ALA A 123 0.70 9.65 -17.28
CA ALA A 123 0.89 11.10 -17.13
C ALA A 123 2.34 11.45 -16.75
N GLY A 124 2.92 10.71 -15.78
CA GLY A 124 4.30 10.89 -15.35
C GLY A 124 5.31 10.56 -16.45
N ALA A 125 5.07 9.51 -17.24
CA ALA A 125 5.93 9.14 -18.36
C ALA A 125 5.91 10.20 -19.46
N VAL A 126 4.74 10.71 -19.82
CA VAL A 126 4.56 11.77 -20.81
C VAL A 126 5.23 13.07 -20.33
N ALA A 127 4.95 13.51 -19.11
CA ALA A 127 5.57 14.69 -18.52
C ALA A 127 7.10 14.58 -18.46
N GLY A 128 7.62 13.48 -17.92
CA GLY A 128 9.04 13.27 -17.74
C GLY A 128 9.83 13.13 -19.05
N TYR A 129 9.23 12.52 -20.08
CA TYR A 129 9.92 12.30 -21.36
C TYR A 129 9.90 13.52 -22.27
N PHE A 130 8.75 14.15 -22.48
CA PHE A 130 8.61 15.30 -23.39
C PHE A 130 9.11 16.59 -22.76
N GLY A 131 8.88 16.81 -21.46
CA GLY A 131 9.30 18.04 -20.79
C GLY A 131 8.52 19.27 -21.25
N GLY A 132 9.10 20.47 -21.06
CA GLY A 132 8.57 21.74 -21.55
C GLY A 132 7.13 22.03 -21.12
N THR A 133 6.29 22.51 -22.04
CA THR A 133 4.90 22.88 -21.77
C THR A 133 4.06 21.70 -21.26
N ILE A 134 4.26 20.50 -21.81
CA ILE A 134 3.51 19.30 -21.38
C ILE A 134 3.79 19.00 -19.90
N ASP A 135 5.04 19.02 -19.52
CA ASP A 135 5.46 18.84 -18.13
C ASP A 135 4.88 19.91 -17.21
N THR A 136 4.92 21.18 -17.65
CA THR A 136 4.35 22.29 -16.89
C THR A 136 2.85 22.12 -16.68
N VAL A 137 2.09 21.76 -17.71
CA VAL A 137 0.64 21.59 -17.60
C VAL A 137 0.29 20.43 -16.64
N ILE A 138 0.92 19.27 -16.83
CA ILE A 138 0.65 18.11 -15.96
C ILE A 138 1.03 18.44 -14.49
N SER A 139 2.18 19.08 -14.27
CA SER A 139 2.61 19.49 -12.92
C SER A 139 1.64 20.49 -12.29
N ARG A 140 1.08 21.44 -13.04
CA ARG A 140 0.06 22.36 -12.53
C ARG A 140 -1.24 21.68 -12.14
N ILE A 141 -1.68 20.67 -12.90
CA ILE A 141 -2.86 19.86 -12.53
C ILE A 141 -2.59 19.11 -11.21
N LEU A 142 -1.41 18.51 -11.06
CA LEU A 142 -1.01 17.83 -9.84
C LEU A 142 -0.98 18.78 -8.63
N GLU A 143 -0.37 19.96 -8.80
CA GLU A 143 -0.29 20.98 -7.75
C GLU A 143 -1.68 21.48 -7.34
N ALA A 144 -2.55 21.79 -8.31
CA ALA A 144 -3.91 22.23 -8.07
C ALA A 144 -4.73 21.19 -7.26
N GLN A 145 -4.61 19.91 -7.63
CA GLN A 145 -5.30 18.85 -6.89
C GLN A 145 -4.79 18.70 -5.46
N LEU A 146 -3.48 18.81 -5.25
CA LEU A 146 -2.86 18.69 -3.92
C LEU A 146 -3.15 19.90 -3.02
N ALA A 147 -3.56 21.04 -3.58
CA ALA A 147 -3.98 22.21 -2.81
C ALA A 147 -5.38 22.04 -2.18
N ILE A 148 -6.18 21.09 -2.67
CA ILE A 148 -7.52 20.82 -2.14
C ILE A 148 -7.42 19.75 -1.05
N PRO A 149 -8.02 19.95 0.15
CA PRO A 149 -8.09 18.91 1.15
C PRO A 149 -8.77 17.65 0.60
N LEU A 150 -8.03 16.55 0.53
CA LEU A 150 -8.42 15.32 -0.16
C LEU A 150 -9.81 14.81 0.24
N LEU A 151 -10.06 14.69 1.56
CA LEU A 151 -11.36 14.19 2.05
C LEU A 151 -12.53 15.09 1.66
N LEU A 152 -12.33 16.42 1.61
CA LEU A 152 -13.37 17.34 1.18
C LEU A 152 -13.71 17.15 -0.31
N LEU A 153 -12.69 16.97 -1.16
CA LEU A 153 -12.89 16.65 -2.57
C LEU A 153 -13.67 15.35 -2.75
N LEU A 154 -13.28 14.29 -2.02
CA LEU A 154 -13.95 12.99 -2.08
C LEU A 154 -15.42 13.10 -1.66
N LEU A 155 -15.70 13.76 -0.53
CA LEU A 155 -17.06 13.96 -0.02
C LEU A 155 -17.91 14.77 -0.99
N LEU A 156 -17.36 15.83 -1.59
CA LEU A 156 -18.05 16.64 -2.57
C LEU A 156 -18.49 15.81 -3.79
N VAL A 157 -17.59 15.00 -4.35
CA VAL A 157 -17.92 14.20 -5.53
C VAL A 157 -18.94 13.11 -5.19
N VAL A 158 -18.81 12.44 -4.04
CA VAL A 158 -19.82 11.45 -3.60
C VAL A 158 -21.17 12.11 -3.32
N ALA A 159 -21.18 13.33 -2.78
CA ALA A 159 -22.44 14.07 -2.58
C ALA A 159 -23.15 14.43 -3.88
N LEU A 160 -22.39 14.73 -4.95
CA LEU A 160 -22.95 15.09 -6.27
C LEU A 160 -23.44 13.87 -7.06
N PHE A 161 -22.69 12.76 -7.03
CA PHE A 161 -22.96 11.58 -7.88
C PHE A 161 -23.60 10.41 -7.14
N GLY A 162 -23.74 10.49 -5.84
CA GLY A 162 -24.25 9.43 -4.97
C GLY A 162 -23.18 8.40 -4.58
N PRO A 163 -23.33 7.73 -3.42
CA PRO A 163 -22.40 6.74 -2.90
C PRO A 163 -22.65 5.36 -3.53
N SER A 164 -21.95 5.06 -4.63
CA SER A 164 -21.94 3.76 -5.29
C SER A 164 -20.51 3.22 -5.43
N ILE A 165 -20.38 1.91 -5.57
CA ILE A 165 -19.05 1.28 -5.74
C ILE A 165 -18.25 1.91 -6.89
N PRO A 166 -18.83 2.11 -8.10
CA PRO A 166 -18.09 2.75 -9.19
C PRO A 166 -17.67 4.19 -8.88
N VAL A 167 -18.55 4.99 -8.26
CA VAL A 167 -18.24 6.39 -7.90
C VAL A 167 -17.13 6.44 -6.86
N ILE A 168 -17.23 5.66 -5.78
CA ILE A 168 -16.22 5.61 -4.72
C ILE A 168 -14.87 5.15 -5.30
N THR A 169 -14.86 4.11 -6.13
CA THR A 169 -13.66 3.62 -6.81
C THR A 169 -13.02 4.71 -7.69
N ALA A 170 -13.82 5.38 -8.52
CA ALA A 170 -13.33 6.44 -9.42
C ALA A 170 -12.77 7.63 -8.65
N VAL A 171 -13.45 8.04 -7.59
CA VAL A 171 -13.02 9.18 -6.76
C VAL A 171 -11.71 8.88 -6.03
N ILE A 172 -11.57 7.67 -5.45
CA ILE A 172 -10.31 7.25 -4.82
C ILE A 172 -9.20 7.13 -5.86
N ALA A 173 -9.48 6.60 -7.06
CA ALA A 173 -8.50 6.52 -8.14
C ALA A 173 -8.00 7.90 -8.56
N LEU A 174 -8.93 8.87 -8.75
CA LEU A 174 -8.61 10.27 -9.07
C LEU A 174 -7.91 10.99 -7.90
N ALA A 175 -8.07 10.53 -6.67
CA ALA A 175 -7.38 11.08 -5.53
C ALA A 175 -5.91 10.63 -5.47
N LEU A 176 -5.62 9.39 -5.86
CA LEU A 176 -4.32 8.74 -5.64
C LEU A 176 -3.35 8.84 -6.84
N TRP A 177 -3.80 9.18 -8.07
CA TRP A 177 -2.93 9.21 -9.25
C TRP A 177 -1.75 10.21 -9.19
N PRO A 178 -1.80 11.33 -8.40
CA PRO A 178 -0.68 12.28 -8.34
C PRO A 178 0.62 11.66 -7.83
N GLU A 179 0.55 10.72 -6.90
CA GLU A 179 1.76 10.12 -6.32
C GLU A 179 2.53 9.26 -7.33
N PRO A 180 1.92 8.26 -8.02
CA PRO A 180 2.62 7.52 -9.06
C PRO A 180 3.02 8.41 -10.24
N ALA A 181 2.27 9.48 -10.55
CA ALA A 181 2.65 10.43 -11.61
C ALA A 181 3.96 11.16 -11.30
N ARG A 182 4.10 11.71 -10.10
CA ARG A 182 5.34 12.40 -9.68
C ARG A 182 6.55 11.48 -9.65
N ILE A 183 6.38 10.28 -9.12
CA ILE A 183 7.48 9.31 -9.03
C ILE A 183 7.88 8.82 -10.41
N THR A 184 6.90 8.47 -11.27
CA THR A 184 7.18 8.06 -12.65
C THR A 184 7.87 9.16 -13.44
N ARG A 185 7.40 10.42 -13.31
CA ARG A 185 8.06 11.58 -13.94
C ARG A 185 9.52 11.68 -13.55
N ALA A 186 9.84 11.62 -12.25
CA ALA A 186 11.22 11.69 -11.76
C ALA A 186 12.09 10.55 -12.30
N LEU A 187 11.57 9.32 -12.33
CA LEU A 187 12.26 8.16 -12.85
C LEU A 187 12.51 8.27 -14.37
N VAL A 188 11.54 8.77 -15.13
CA VAL A 188 11.66 8.94 -16.58
C VAL A 188 12.66 10.03 -16.94
N ILE A 189 12.72 11.13 -16.21
CA ILE A 189 13.74 12.17 -16.42
C ILE A 189 15.14 11.58 -16.29
N VAL A 190 15.40 10.77 -15.28
CA VAL A 190 16.70 10.11 -15.10
C VAL A 190 16.94 9.05 -16.19
N GLU A 191 15.93 8.26 -16.55
CA GLU A 191 16.07 7.18 -17.51
C GLU A 191 16.34 7.69 -18.94
N ARG A 192 15.69 8.77 -19.37
CA ARG A 192 15.85 9.32 -20.72
C ARG A 192 17.24 9.88 -21.04
N GLU A 193 18.03 10.22 -20.01
CA GLU A 193 19.39 10.75 -20.15
C GLU A 193 20.46 9.63 -20.29
N LYS A 194 20.08 8.37 -20.20
CA LYS A 194 21.02 7.25 -20.31
C LYS A 194 21.57 7.07 -21.72
N PRO A 195 22.86 6.65 -21.87
CA PRO A 195 23.52 6.51 -23.17
C PRO A 195 22.79 5.60 -24.16
N TYR A 196 22.20 4.50 -23.69
CA TYR A 196 21.48 3.58 -24.57
C TYR A 196 20.19 4.18 -25.17
N ILE A 197 19.55 5.13 -24.46
CA ILE A 197 18.40 5.89 -25.00
C ILE A 197 18.87 6.86 -26.08
N ALA A 198 20.03 7.51 -25.89
CA ALA A 198 20.64 8.34 -26.93
C ALA A 198 20.96 7.51 -28.18
N ALA A 199 21.56 6.32 -28.04
CA ALA A 199 21.85 5.41 -29.14
C ALA A 199 20.57 4.99 -29.87
N ALA A 200 19.49 4.65 -29.17
CA ALA A 200 18.21 4.29 -29.78
C ALA A 200 17.63 5.43 -30.64
N ARG A 201 17.79 6.69 -30.21
CA ARG A 201 17.37 7.87 -30.98
C ARG A 201 18.22 8.07 -32.25
N VAL A 202 19.56 7.88 -32.15
CA VAL A 202 20.47 7.96 -33.29
C VAL A 202 20.14 6.89 -34.35
N LEU A 203 19.72 5.70 -33.93
CA LEU A 203 19.25 4.64 -34.78
C LEU A 203 17.86 4.91 -35.44
N GLY A 204 17.29 6.10 -35.22
CA GLY A 204 16.05 6.54 -35.87
C GLY A 204 14.77 6.04 -35.20
N LEU A 205 14.81 5.46 -33.98
CA LEU A 205 13.59 5.09 -33.27
C LEU A 205 12.75 6.32 -32.92
N GLY A 206 11.47 6.27 -33.26
CA GLY A 206 10.52 7.33 -32.92
C GLY A 206 10.33 7.48 -31.40
N ARG A 207 10.02 8.70 -30.95
CA ARG A 207 9.91 9.04 -29.51
C ARG A 207 8.97 8.11 -28.74
N VAL A 208 7.80 7.79 -29.28
CA VAL A 208 6.81 6.90 -28.65
C VAL A 208 7.38 5.48 -28.50
N MET A 209 8.08 4.98 -29.53
CA MET A 209 8.72 3.67 -29.51
C MET A 209 9.82 3.60 -28.42
N VAL A 210 10.61 4.66 -28.29
CA VAL A 210 11.63 4.78 -27.22
C VAL A 210 10.98 4.73 -25.85
N ILE A 211 9.87 5.46 -25.63
CA ILE A 211 9.13 5.42 -24.36
C ILE A 211 8.66 4.00 -24.08
N LEU A 212 7.91 3.40 -24.99
CA LEU A 212 7.24 2.11 -24.75
C LEU A 212 8.21 0.93 -24.64
N LYS A 213 9.29 0.90 -25.43
CA LYS A 213 10.20 -0.26 -25.46
C LYS A 213 11.43 -0.11 -24.57
N HIS A 214 11.85 1.11 -24.26
CA HIS A 214 13.13 1.32 -23.56
C HIS A 214 12.99 2.03 -22.21
N VAL A 215 12.12 3.04 -22.10
CA VAL A 215 11.95 3.82 -20.87
C VAL A 215 10.95 3.15 -19.93
N LEU A 216 9.74 2.91 -20.42
CA LEU A 216 8.62 2.45 -19.61
C LEU A 216 8.88 1.11 -18.91
N PRO A 217 9.44 0.06 -19.54
CA PRO A 217 9.70 -1.21 -18.86
C PRO A 217 10.64 -1.08 -17.65
N ASN A 218 11.64 -0.19 -17.74
CA ASN A 218 12.60 0.05 -16.67
C ASN A 218 12.02 0.88 -15.51
N VAL A 219 11.04 1.73 -15.82
CA VAL A 219 10.40 2.63 -14.84
C VAL A 219 9.22 1.95 -14.15
N VAL A 220 8.40 1.19 -14.89
CA VAL A 220 7.20 0.51 -14.35
C VAL A 220 7.53 -0.41 -13.19
N GLN A 221 8.64 -1.12 -13.22
CA GLN A 221 9.06 -1.98 -12.11
C GLN A 221 9.23 -1.21 -10.78
N GLN A 222 9.70 0.03 -10.83
CA GLN A 222 9.87 0.87 -9.63
C GLN A 222 8.55 1.58 -9.28
N ALA A 223 7.79 2.03 -10.27
CA ALA A 223 6.50 2.65 -10.10
C ALA A 223 5.46 1.69 -9.52
N SER A 224 5.48 0.40 -9.92
CA SER A 224 4.54 -0.61 -9.42
C SER A 224 4.65 -0.86 -7.91
N ILE A 225 5.84 -0.72 -7.32
CA ILE A 225 6.00 -0.81 -5.86
C ILE A 225 5.23 0.31 -5.17
N VAL A 226 5.26 1.52 -5.74
CA VAL A 226 4.54 2.67 -5.19
C VAL A 226 3.04 2.47 -5.34
N VAL A 227 2.59 2.05 -6.53
CA VAL A 227 1.17 1.74 -6.78
C VAL A 227 0.67 0.67 -5.80
N PHE A 228 1.47 -0.37 -5.54
CA PHE A 228 1.13 -1.39 -4.55
C PHE A 228 0.96 -0.81 -3.13
N LEU A 229 1.82 0.11 -2.71
CA LEU A 229 1.71 0.78 -1.40
C LEU A 229 0.44 1.63 -1.27
N LEU A 230 -0.09 2.15 -2.37
CA LEU A 230 -1.36 2.90 -2.38
C LEU A 230 -2.56 2.05 -2.01
N LEU A 231 -2.47 0.70 -2.04
CA LEU A 231 -3.58 -0.17 -1.61
C LEU A 231 -3.99 0.11 -0.15
N ALA A 232 -3.02 0.23 0.74
CA ALA A 232 -3.28 0.57 2.13
C ALA A 232 -4.00 1.92 2.27
N GLN A 233 -3.57 2.92 1.51
CA GLN A 233 -4.17 4.25 1.49
C GLN A 233 -5.58 4.23 0.88
N ALA A 234 -5.80 3.47 -0.19
CA ALA A 234 -7.11 3.33 -0.82
C ALA A 234 -8.15 2.72 0.14
N VAL A 235 -7.79 1.66 0.87
CA VAL A 235 -8.67 1.05 1.89
C VAL A 235 -8.95 2.01 3.04
N LEU A 236 -7.96 2.78 3.49
CA LEU A 236 -8.16 3.80 4.52
C LEU A 236 -9.08 4.93 4.05
N LEU A 237 -8.97 5.38 2.79
CA LEU A 237 -9.84 6.41 2.22
C LEU A 237 -11.29 5.90 2.07
N GLU A 238 -11.48 4.66 1.59
CA GLU A 238 -12.79 4.03 1.53
C GLU A 238 -13.43 3.97 2.92
N SER A 239 -12.68 3.49 3.91
CA SER A 239 -13.17 3.38 5.28
C SER A 239 -13.47 4.76 5.90
N SER A 240 -12.68 5.79 5.59
CA SER A 240 -12.92 7.16 6.02
C SER A 240 -14.20 7.75 5.40
N LEU A 241 -14.43 7.51 4.10
CA LEU A 241 -15.67 7.92 3.44
C LEU A 241 -16.88 7.23 4.05
N ALA A 242 -16.79 5.92 4.30
CA ALA A 242 -17.86 5.14 4.93
C ALA A 242 -18.17 5.66 6.35
N PHE A 243 -17.13 5.95 7.14
CA PHE A 243 -17.27 6.52 8.48
C PHE A 243 -17.97 7.89 8.47
N LEU A 244 -17.71 8.71 7.44
CA LEU A 244 -18.35 10.02 7.25
C LEU A 244 -19.75 9.93 6.60
N GLY A 245 -20.29 8.71 6.41
CA GLY A 245 -21.61 8.49 5.83
C GLY A 245 -21.65 8.52 4.29
N ALA A 246 -20.50 8.65 3.63
CA ALA A 246 -20.35 8.66 2.18
C ALA A 246 -19.84 7.31 1.61
N GLY A 247 -19.93 6.23 2.38
CA GLY A 247 -19.52 4.88 2.00
C GLY A 247 -20.49 4.14 1.08
N VAL A 248 -20.13 2.92 0.71
CA VAL A 248 -20.99 2.01 -0.06
C VAL A 248 -22.30 1.79 0.67
N GLN A 249 -23.40 1.91 -0.07
CA GLN A 249 -24.73 1.72 0.50
C GLN A 249 -25.07 0.23 0.71
N ARG A 250 -25.92 -0.03 1.71
CA ARG A 250 -26.48 -1.35 1.96
C ARG A 250 -27.16 -1.91 0.70
N PRO A 251 -27.18 -3.23 0.48
CA PRO A 251 -26.87 -4.27 1.48
C PRO A 251 -25.38 -4.67 1.58
N TYR A 252 -24.52 -4.18 0.70
CA TYR A 252 -23.13 -4.61 0.61
C TYR A 252 -22.29 -4.16 1.83
N PRO A 253 -21.76 -5.11 2.62
CA PRO A 253 -20.86 -4.76 3.72
C PRO A 253 -19.52 -4.24 3.17
N THR A 254 -18.90 -3.33 3.92
CA THR A 254 -17.49 -2.93 3.78
C THR A 254 -16.91 -2.77 5.18
N TRP A 255 -15.60 -2.86 5.33
CA TRP A 255 -14.97 -2.67 6.65
C TRP A 255 -15.30 -1.31 7.25
N GLY A 256 -15.21 -0.25 6.44
CA GLY A 256 -15.58 1.10 6.86
C GLY A 256 -17.06 1.22 7.24
N GLY A 257 -17.94 0.57 6.49
CA GLY A 257 -19.38 0.54 6.78
C GLY A 257 -19.70 -0.18 8.09
N ILE A 258 -19.01 -1.28 8.43
CA ILE A 258 -19.18 -1.99 9.71
C ILE A 258 -18.73 -1.08 10.86
N ILE A 259 -17.60 -0.39 10.73
CA ILE A 259 -17.11 0.57 11.73
C ILE A 259 -18.11 1.71 11.94
N ALA A 260 -18.63 2.28 10.84
CA ALA A 260 -19.64 3.34 10.90
C ALA A 260 -20.95 2.88 11.58
N ASP A 261 -21.43 1.68 11.25
CA ASP A 261 -22.59 1.07 11.91
C ASP A 261 -22.36 0.82 13.41
N GLY A 262 -21.13 0.46 13.79
CA GLY A 262 -20.73 0.14 15.16
C GLY A 262 -20.45 1.36 16.07
N GLN A 263 -20.20 2.53 15.49
CA GLN A 263 -19.78 3.73 16.25
C GLN A 263 -20.73 4.08 17.39
N GLY A 264 -22.04 4.11 17.12
CA GLY A 264 -23.06 4.39 18.12
C GLY A 264 -23.26 3.27 19.14
N GLN A 265 -22.73 2.07 18.89
CA GLN A 265 -22.89 0.89 19.75
C GLN A 265 -21.77 0.74 20.79
N ILE A 266 -20.69 1.48 20.65
CA ILE A 266 -19.54 1.41 21.59
C ILE A 266 -19.99 1.71 23.02
N VAL A 267 -20.80 2.76 23.21
CA VAL A 267 -21.32 3.17 24.52
C VAL A 267 -22.23 2.10 25.13
N LEU A 268 -22.89 1.30 24.29
CA LEU A 268 -23.74 0.20 24.69
C LEU A 268 -22.99 -1.13 24.88
N GLY A 269 -21.66 -1.08 24.85
CA GLY A 269 -20.79 -2.24 25.05
C GLY A 269 -20.40 -2.98 23.80
N GLY A 270 -20.88 -2.60 22.59
CA GLY A 270 -20.63 -3.25 21.30
C GLY A 270 -19.27 -2.91 20.69
N TRP A 271 -18.20 -2.95 21.46
CA TRP A 271 -16.83 -2.58 21.06
C TRP A 271 -16.28 -3.40 19.87
N TRP A 272 -16.71 -4.64 19.72
CA TRP A 272 -16.22 -5.56 18.69
C TRP A 272 -16.56 -5.10 17.28
N LEU A 273 -17.68 -4.36 17.10
CA LEU A 273 -18.11 -3.84 15.80
C LEU A 273 -17.13 -2.81 15.20
N VAL A 274 -16.36 -2.16 16.03
CA VAL A 274 -15.34 -1.19 15.60
C VAL A 274 -13.93 -1.78 15.67
N THR A 275 -13.63 -2.50 16.79
CA THR A 275 -12.28 -2.98 17.05
C THR A 275 -11.85 -4.09 16.09
N ILE A 276 -12.73 -5.05 15.78
CA ILE A 276 -12.39 -6.18 14.92
C ILE A 276 -12.08 -5.72 13.49
N PRO A 277 -12.97 -5.02 12.78
CA PRO A 277 -12.64 -4.54 11.43
C PRO A 277 -11.49 -3.52 11.44
N GLY A 278 -11.38 -2.68 12.48
CA GLY A 278 -10.27 -1.75 12.65
C GLY A 278 -8.91 -2.44 12.75
N LEU A 279 -8.80 -3.53 13.53
CA LEU A 279 -7.59 -4.35 13.63
C LEU A 279 -7.25 -5.04 12.29
N ILE A 280 -8.25 -5.50 11.56
CA ILE A 280 -8.06 -6.13 10.25
C ILE A 280 -7.52 -5.12 9.24
N ILE A 281 -8.08 -3.91 9.19
CA ILE A 281 -7.55 -2.81 8.36
C ILE A 281 -6.11 -2.48 8.78
N ALA A 282 -5.86 -2.32 10.08
CA ALA A 282 -4.51 -2.03 10.57
C ALA A 282 -3.49 -3.12 10.19
N MET A 283 -3.87 -4.39 10.32
CA MET A 283 -3.02 -5.52 9.93
C MET A 283 -2.75 -5.53 8.42
N LEU A 284 -3.76 -5.26 7.59
CA LEU A 284 -3.59 -5.13 6.14
C LEU A 284 -2.64 -3.98 5.79
N VAL A 285 -2.84 -2.81 6.39
CA VAL A 285 -2.00 -1.61 6.17
C VAL A 285 -0.54 -1.90 6.54
N VAL A 286 -0.30 -2.48 7.71
CA VAL A 286 1.05 -2.89 8.15
C VAL A 286 1.63 -3.92 7.19
N GLY A 287 0.84 -4.93 6.80
CA GLY A 287 1.25 -5.98 5.87
C GLY A 287 1.68 -5.43 4.51
N VAL A 288 0.85 -4.58 3.90
CA VAL A 288 1.15 -3.93 2.60
C VAL A 288 2.39 -3.05 2.70
N ASN A 289 2.48 -2.19 3.73
CA ASN A 289 3.61 -1.27 3.89
C ASN A 289 4.94 -2.02 4.10
N LEU A 290 4.99 -3.00 5.01
CA LEU A 290 6.20 -3.80 5.24
C LEU A 290 6.62 -4.59 4.00
N THR A 291 5.66 -5.14 3.25
CA THR A 291 5.93 -5.85 1.99
C THR A 291 6.52 -4.90 0.96
N GLY A 292 5.92 -3.73 0.76
CA GLY A 292 6.39 -2.71 -0.18
C GLY A 292 7.78 -2.17 0.17
N GLU A 293 8.04 -1.88 1.46
CA GLU A 293 9.39 -1.50 1.92
C GLU A 293 10.42 -2.60 1.69
N GLY A 294 10.08 -3.86 2.00
CA GLY A 294 10.95 -5.00 1.77
C GLY A 294 11.30 -5.20 0.29
N LEU A 295 10.33 -5.01 -0.61
CA LEU A 295 10.54 -5.03 -2.07
C LEU A 295 11.44 -3.87 -2.53
N ARG A 296 11.19 -2.65 -2.04
CA ARG A 296 11.99 -1.45 -2.36
C ARG A 296 13.44 -1.59 -1.91
N ASP A 297 13.67 -2.14 -0.71
CA ASP A 297 15.00 -2.37 -0.18
C ASP A 297 15.79 -3.41 -1.01
N ARG A 298 15.10 -4.41 -1.60
CA ARG A 298 15.71 -5.41 -2.50
C ARG A 298 16.07 -4.85 -3.87
N THR A 299 15.16 -4.11 -4.50
CA THR A 299 15.41 -3.54 -5.84
C THR A 299 16.55 -2.52 -5.83
N ARG A 300 16.70 -1.75 -4.75
CA ARG A 300 17.82 -0.81 -4.57
C ARG A 300 19.18 -1.51 -4.54
N LYS A 301 19.25 -2.74 -4.00
CA LYS A 301 20.49 -3.52 -3.93
C LYS A 301 20.93 -4.06 -5.28
N ALA A 302 20.00 -4.55 -6.07
CA ALA A 302 20.31 -5.09 -7.40
C ALA A 302 21.00 -4.03 -8.28
N LYS A 303 20.61 -2.74 -8.14
CA LYS A 303 21.23 -1.61 -8.89
C LYS A 303 22.60 -1.16 -8.39
N VAL A 304 22.99 -1.46 -7.15
CA VAL A 304 24.31 -1.10 -6.61
C VAL A 304 25.35 -2.19 -6.90
N ALA A 305 24.90 -3.41 -7.19
CA ALA A 305 25.75 -4.57 -7.48
C ALA A 305 26.01 -4.79 -8.99
N SER A 306 25.26 -4.13 -9.89
CA SER A 306 25.48 -4.06 -11.35
C SER A 306 26.21 -2.79 -11.72
#